data_77d797e317046393f36822487a69e07c
#
_entry.id   77d797e317046393f36822487a69e07c
#
_cell.length_a   1.000
_cell.length_b   1.000
_cell.length_c   1.000
_cell.angle_alpha   90.00
_cell.angle_beta   90.00
_cell.angle_gamma   90.00
#
_symmetry.space_group_name_H-M   'P 1'
#
loop_
_entity.id
_entity.type
_entity.pdbx_description
1 polymer ?
#
loop_
_entity_poly.entity_id
_entity_poly.type
_entity_poly.pdbx_seq_one_letter_code
_entity_poly.pdbx_strand_id
1 'polypeptide(L)'
;MNKRVCIKIKGLHNVNSPEDEDSIEVIYPGTYYKRNGKHYIKYEEPVENSTAINDNLIKISADEVEIINKGQSAYQLVFTAGRKNTTFYSTPFGGINMAVDTYALDVQEDENKIVVDIKYGLEINLDYISKCRVGIEILSVEDK
;
A
#
# COMPACT_ATOMS: atom_id res chain seq x y z
N MET A 1 -0.72 10.42 -16.96
CA MET A 1 -0.79 11.08 -15.63
C MET A 1 0.29 12.14 -15.49
N ASN A 2 0.01 13.17 -14.72
CA ASN A 2 0.99 14.20 -14.42
C ASN A 2 2.05 13.65 -13.45
N LYS A 3 3.23 14.29 -13.46
CA LYS A 3 4.31 13.91 -12.57
C LYS A 3 3.96 14.10 -11.09
N ARG A 4 3.14 15.11 -10.78
CA ARG A 4 2.69 15.38 -9.41
C ARG A 4 1.33 14.72 -9.18
N VAL A 5 1.22 14.00 -8.09
CA VAL A 5 0.01 13.26 -7.76
C VAL A 5 -0.38 13.45 -6.30
N CYS A 6 -1.64 13.16 -6.02
CA CYS A 6 -2.18 13.04 -4.67
C CYS A 6 -2.48 11.57 -4.43
N ILE A 7 -2.00 11.03 -3.33
CA ILE A 7 -2.18 9.62 -2.99
C ILE A 7 -3.14 9.53 -1.83
N LYS A 8 -4.24 8.80 -2.02
CA LYS A 8 -5.21 8.54 -0.97
C LYS A 8 -5.19 7.06 -0.66
N ILE A 9 -4.91 6.72 0.60
CA ILE A 9 -4.85 5.34 1.06
C ILE A 9 -5.92 5.14 2.12
N LYS A 10 -6.79 4.16 1.91
CA LYS A 10 -7.84 3.81 2.84
C LYS A 10 -7.69 2.35 3.24
N GLY A 11 -7.43 2.12 4.54
CA GLY A 11 -7.27 0.77 5.07
C GLY A 11 -8.49 0.35 5.85
N LEU A 12 -8.95 -0.87 5.62
CA LEU A 12 -10.04 -1.47 6.37
C LEU A 12 -9.50 -2.69 7.09
N HIS A 13 -9.56 -2.67 8.41
CA HIS A 13 -9.29 -3.85 9.22
C HIS A 13 -10.59 -4.64 9.33
N ASN A 14 -10.52 -5.95 9.10
CA ASN A 14 -11.61 -6.87 9.33
C ASN A 14 -12.87 -6.63 8.48
N VAL A 15 -12.84 -7.17 7.25
CA VAL A 15 -13.94 -7.07 6.28
C VAL A 15 -15.19 -7.84 6.73
N ASN A 16 -15.08 -8.69 7.76
CA ASN A 16 -16.21 -9.49 8.27
C ASN A 16 -17.15 -8.69 9.16
N SER A 17 -16.79 -7.48 9.50
CA SER A 17 -17.57 -6.61 10.37
C SER A 17 -17.95 -5.36 9.60
N PRO A 18 -19.10 -5.35 8.88
CA PRO A 18 -19.50 -4.19 8.08
C PRO A 18 -19.78 -2.95 8.92
N GLU A 19 -19.90 -3.11 10.22
CA GLU A 19 -20.08 -2.00 11.16
C GLU A 19 -18.74 -1.42 11.64
N ASP A 20 -17.65 -2.06 11.28
CA ASP A 20 -16.33 -1.59 11.65
C ASP A 20 -15.94 -0.47 10.69
N GLU A 21 -16.33 0.73 11.03
CA GLU A 21 -16.02 1.92 10.25
C GLU A 21 -14.61 2.44 10.53
N ASP A 22 -13.74 1.60 11.09
CA ASP A 22 -12.36 1.95 11.40
C ASP A 22 -11.50 1.98 10.13
N SER A 23 -12.04 2.57 9.07
CA SER A 23 -11.24 2.84 7.89
C SER A 23 -10.48 4.14 8.12
N ILE A 24 -9.16 4.02 8.23
CA ILE A 24 -8.29 5.18 8.32
C ILE A 24 -7.96 5.61 6.89
N GLU A 25 -8.27 6.86 6.57
CA GLU A 25 -7.92 7.43 5.27
C GLU A 25 -6.82 8.44 5.46
N VAL A 26 -5.73 8.27 4.71
CA VAL A 26 -4.60 9.20 4.73
C VAL A 26 -4.35 9.71 3.31
N ILE A 27 -3.91 10.96 3.21
CA ILE A 27 -3.67 11.62 1.94
C ILE A 27 -2.26 12.19 1.96
N TYR A 28 -1.48 11.86 0.92
CA TYR A 28 -0.10 12.33 0.78
C TYR A 28 0.11 12.93 -0.60
N PRO A 29 0.87 14.03 -0.69
CA PRO A 29 1.40 14.46 -1.99
C PRO A 29 2.52 13.52 -2.42
N GLY A 30 2.66 13.30 -3.70
CA GLY A 30 3.69 12.41 -4.21
C GLY A 30 4.09 12.72 -5.62
N THR A 31 5.00 11.89 -6.14
CA THR A 31 5.45 11.97 -7.51
C THR A 31 5.20 10.65 -8.23
N TYR A 32 4.94 10.74 -9.51
CA TYR A 32 4.57 9.61 -10.34
C TYR A 32 5.48 9.52 -11.56
N TYR A 33 5.87 8.29 -11.90
CA TYR A 33 6.47 8.00 -13.20
C TYR A 33 6.07 6.61 -13.64
N LYS A 34 6.13 6.38 -14.96
CA LYS A 34 5.84 5.07 -15.54
C LYS A 34 7.10 4.52 -16.19
N ARG A 35 7.38 3.25 -15.94
CA ARG A 35 8.55 2.58 -16.48
C ARG A 35 8.26 1.11 -16.70
N ASN A 36 8.57 0.61 -17.90
CA ASN A 36 8.40 -0.81 -18.25
C ASN A 36 6.98 -1.34 -17.99
N GLY A 37 5.97 -0.52 -18.26
CA GLY A 37 4.57 -0.91 -18.08
C GLY A 37 4.09 -0.88 -16.63
N LYS A 38 4.92 -0.42 -15.69
CA LYS A 38 4.54 -0.31 -14.29
C LYS A 38 4.46 1.15 -13.86
N HIS A 39 3.56 1.41 -12.93
CA HIS A 39 3.41 2.72 -12.32
C HIS A 39 4.24 2.78 -11.04
N TYR A 40 5.00 3.85 -10.86
CA TYR A 40 5.82 4.08 -9.69
C TYR A 40 5.37 5.36 -9.01
N ILE A 41 5.00 5.29 -7.75
CA ILE A 41 4.54 6.43 -6.97
C ILE A 41 5.42 6.55 -5.73
N LYS A 42 6.08 7.70 -5.58
CA LYS A 42 6.93 8.00 -4.43
C LYS A 42 6.26 9.04 -3.55
N TYR A 43 6.31 8.83 -2.26
CA TYR A 43 5.80 9.81 -1.30
C TYR A 43 6.57 9.72 0.01
N GLU A 44 6.55 10.82 0.75
CA GLU A 44 7.18 10.91 2.05
C GLU A 44 6.11 10.87 3.14
N GLU A 45 6.40 10.13 4.21
CA GLU A 45 5.50 10.01 5.35
C GLU A 45 6.22 10.50 6.60
N PRO A 46 5.72 11.57 7.24
CA PRO A 46 6.30 12.02 8.51
C PRO A 46 6.10 10.96 9.60
N VAL A 47 7.15 10.73 10.38
CA VAL A 47 7.08 9.83 11.53
C VAL A 47 6.56 10.61 12.72
N GLU A 48 5.49 10.11 13.33
CA GLU A 48 4.85 10.75 14.47
C GLU A 48 5.83 10.93 15.64
N ASN A 49 5.82 12.11 16.27
CA ASN A 49 6.69 12.46 17.39
C ASN A 49 8.19 12.41 17.06
N SER A 50 8.53 12.69 15.81
CA SER A 50 9.92 12.63 15.35
C SER A 50 10.12 13.65 14.24
N THR A 51 11.38 14.01 13.98
CA THR A 51 11.74 14.77 12.79
C THR A 51 12.06 13.87 11.60
N ALA A 52 11.99 12.54 11.81
CA ALA A 52 12.28 11.57 10.75
C ALA A 52 11.17 11.53 9.71
N ILE A 53 11.56 11.17 8.50
CA ILE A 53 10.65 11.02 7.36
C ILE A 53 10.90 9.64 6.76
N ASN A 54 9.83 8.88 6.54
CA ASN A 54 9.91 7.61 5.81
C ASN A 54 9.70 7.87 4.33
N ASP A 55 10.57 7.31 3.50
CA ASP A 55 10.40 7.32 2.06
C ASP A 55 9.63 6.08 1.64
N ASN A 56 8.53 6.27 0.94
CA ASN A 56 7.66 5.19 0.50
C ASN A 56 7.59 5.13 -1.01
N LEU A 57 7.47 3.90 -1.52
CA LEU A 57 7.31 3.65 -2.94
C LEU A 57 6.19 2.65 -3.14
N ILE A 58 5.27 2.97 -4.05
CA ILE A 58 4.22 2.04 -4.48
C ILE A 58 4.46 1.72 -5.95
N LYS A 59 4.53 0.42 -6.27
CA LYS A 59 4.64 -0.05 -7.65
C LYS A 59 3.34 -0.75 -8.01
N ILE A 60 2.72 -0.36 -9.12
CA ILE A 60 1.43 -0.89 -9.55
C ILE A 60 1.54 -1.45 -10.95
N SER A 61 1.13 -2.70 -11.12
CA SER A 61 0.90 -3.31 -12.43
C SER A 61 -0.49 -3.95 -12.43
N ALA A 62 -0.89 -4.57 -13.53
CA ALA A 62 -2.24 -5.10 -13.66
C ALA A 62 -2.58 -6.20 -12.64
N ASP A 63 -1.58 -6.98 -12.24
CA ASP A 63 -1.77 -8.15 -11.38
C ASP A 63 -0.96 -8.14 -10.10
N GLU A 64 -0.25 -7.05 -9.83
CA GLU A 64 0.62 -6.97 -8.65
C GLU A 64 0.77 -5.53 -8.15
N VAL A 65 0.71 -5.38 -6.84
CA VAL A 65 0.99 -4.10 -6.18
C VAL A 65 2.03 -4.35 -5.11
N GLU A 66 3.08 -3.53 -5.10
CA GLU A 66 4.16 -3.64 -4.12
C GLU A 66 4.26 -2.31 -3.36
N ILE A 67 4.28 -2.40 -2.03
CA ILE A 67 4.41 -1.25 -1.16
C ILE A 67 5.71 -1.38 -0.37
N ILE A 68 6.61 -0.42 -0.54
CA ILE A 68 7.92 -0.42 0.09
C ILE A 68 8.04 0.80 0.99
N ASN A 69 8.34 0.54 2.26
CA ASN A 69 8.66 1.59 3.23
C ASN A 69 10.16 1.54 3.53
N LYS A 70 10.85 2.65 3.33
CA LYS A 70 12.31 2.75 3.52
C LYS A 70 12.63 3.61 4.74
N GLY A 71 12.03 3.31 5.88
CA GLY A 71 12.24 4.05 7.10
C GLY A 71 12.89 3.22 8.19
N GLN A 72 12.74 3.66 9.44
CA GLN A 72 13.28 2.94 10.59
C GLN A 72 12.70 1.55 10.74
N SER A 73 11.45 1.38 10.36
CA SER A 73 10.77 0.09 10.38
C SER A 73 10.48 -0.31 8.94
N ALA A 74 11.57 -0.48 8.17
CA ALA A 74 11.45 -0.78 6.75
C ALA A 74 10.69 -2.08 6.49
N TYR A 75 9.77 -2.05 5.55
CA TYR A 75 9.03 -3.24 5.16
C TYR A 75 8.72 -3.21 3.66
N GLN A 76 8.39 -4.39 3.15
CA GLN A 76 7.98 -4.56 1.77
C GLN A 76 6.79 -5.50 1.75
N LEU A 77 5.67 -5.03 1.19
CA LEU A 77 4.48 -5.84 1.02
C LEU A 77 4.24 -6.05 -0.46
N VAL A 78 4.07 -7.29 -0.87
CA VAL A 78 3.79 -7.63 -2.26
C VAL A 78 2.42 -8.32 -2.33
N PHE A 79 1.50 -7.70 -3.06
CA PHE A 79 0.15 -8.22 -3.27
C PHE A 79 0.07 -8.74 -4.70
N THR A 80 0.00 -10.06 -4.84
CA THR A 80 -0.13 -10.70 -6.15
C THR A 80 -1.43 -11.47 -6.18
N ALA A 81 -2.28 -11.19 -7.15
CA ALA A 81 -3.61 -11.79 -7.22
C ALA A 81 -3.52 -13.33 -7.17
N GLY A 82 -4.27 -13.92 -6.24
CA GLY A 82 -4.32 -15.37 -6.07
C GLY A 82 -3.09 -16.00 -5.43
N ARG A 83 -2.20 -15.21 -4.82
CA ARG A 83 -0.97 -15.73 -4.21
C ARG A 83 -0.79 -15.22 -2.78
N LYS A 84 -0.03 -16.01 -2.01
CA LYS A 84 0.44 -15.63 -0.69
C LYS A 84 1.92 -15.26 -0.81
N ASN A 85 2.25 -14.04 -0.40
CA ASN A 85 3.62 -13.56 -0.36
C ASN A 85 4.04 -13.32 1.07
N THR A 86 5.27 -13.72 1.39
CA THR A 86 5.81 -13.60 2.75
C THR A 86 6.93 -12.58 2.76
N THR A 87 6.94 -11.71 3.77
CA THR A 87 8.01 -10.76 3.98
C THR A 87 8.50 -10.85 5.42
N PHE A 88 9.77 -10.54 5.61
CA PHE A 88 10.38 -10.46 6.92
C PHE A 88 10.42 -8.99 7.34
N TYR A 89 9.81 -8.70 8.47
CA TYR A 89 9.74 -7.35 9.00
C TYR A 89 10.62 -7.26 10.24
N SER A 90 11.62 -6.37 10.18
CA SER A 90 12.54 -6.20 11.29
C SER A 90 12.07 -5.08 12.22
N THR A 91 11.93 -5.39 13.50
CA THR A 91 11.54 -4.41 14.51
C THR A 91 12.64 -4.30 15.57
N PRO A 92 12.65 -3.24 16.40
CA PRO A 92 13.59 -3.16 17.53
C PRO A 92 13.44 -4.32 18.52
N PHE A 93 12.32 -5.02 18.50
CA PHE A 93 12.05 -6.13 19.43
C PHE A 93 12.27 -7.50 18.78
N GLY A 94 12.81 -7.53 17.58
CA GLY A 94 13.07 -8.76 16.84
C GLY A 94 12.38 -8.78 15.49
N GLY A 95 12.57 -9.88 14.76
CA GLY A 95 12.00 -10.05 13.43
C GLY A 95 10.61 -10.68 13.46
N ILE A 96 9.78 -10.30 12.51
CA ILE A 96 8.43 -10.82 12.35
C ILE A 96 8.29 -11.33 10.92
N ASN A 97 7.80 -12.55 10.76
CA ASN A 97 7.39 -13.08 9.45
C ASN A 97 5.95 -12.66 9.20
N MET A 98 5.74 -11.92 8.12
CA MET A 98 4.41 -11.45 7.76
C MET A 98 4.05 -11.99 6.38
N ALA A 99 2.86 -12.54 6.25
CA ALA A 99 2.37 -13.02 4.97
C ALA A 99 1.07 -12.33 4.61
N VAL A 100 0.94 -11.99 3.33
CA VAL A 100 -0.30 -11.45 2.78
C VAL A 100 -0.80 -12.41 1.71
N ASP A 101 -2.00 -12.93 1.93
CA ASP A 101 -2.67 -13.83 1.00
C ASP A 101 -3.73 -13.04 0.26
N THR A 102 -3.43 -12.67 -0.99
CA THR A 102 -4.27 -11.76 -1.75
C THR A 102 -5.40 -12.52 -2.44
N TYR A 103 -6.63 -12.27 -2.00
CA TYR A 103 -7.82 -12.91 -2.56
C TYR A 103 -8.32 -12.18 -3.80
N ALA A 104 -8.23 -10.87 -3.80
CA ALA A 104 -8.72 -10.05 -4.89
C ALA A 104 -7.85 -8.81 -5.06
N LEU A 105 -7.53 -8.50 -6.28
CA LEU A 105 -6.76 -7.32 -6.65
C LEU A 105 -7.42 -6.72 -7.90
N ASP A 106 -7.89 -5.49 -7.77
CA ASP A 106 -8.50 -4.77 -8.87
C ASP A 106 -7.75 -3.47 -9.10
N VAL A 107 -7.29 -3.27 -10.32
CA VAL A 107 -6.58 -2.05 -10.73
C VAL A 107 -7.34 -1.43 -11.88
N GLN A 108 -7.83 -0.21 -11.69
CA GLN A 108 -8.50 0.55 -12.74
C GLN A 108 -7.72 1.82 -12.99
N GLU A 109 -7.43 2.10 -14.25
CA GLU A 109 -6.67 3.30 -14.60
C GLU A 109 -7.32 4.05 -15.75
N ASP A 110 -7.24 5.38 -15.68
CA ASP A 110 -7.53 6.26 -16.78
C ASP A 110 -6.40 7.30 -16.89
N GLU A 111 -6.60 8.33 -17.69
CA GLU A 111 -5.53 9.30 -17.98
C GLU A 111 -5.00 10.03 -16.75
N ASN A 112 -5.85 10.24 -15.74
CA ASN A 112 -5.52 11.10 -14.60
C ASN A 112 -5.73 10.43 -13.26
N LYS A 113 -6.05 9.12 -13.25
CA LYS A 113 -6.42 8.44 -12.02
C LYS A 113 -6.11 6.95 -12.08
N ILE A 114 -5.59 6.43 -10.98
CA ILE A 114 -5.42 4.98 -10.77
C ILE A 114 -6.15 4.64 -9.48
N VAL A 115 -7.02 3.62 -9.53
CA VAL A 115 -7.72 3.13 -8.34
C VAL A 115 -7.36 1.67 -8.14
N VAL A 116 -6.90 1.35 -6.95
CA VAL A 116 -6.51 -0.01 -6.57
C VAL A 116 -7.36 -0.45 -5.39
N ASP A 117 -7.92 -1.65 -5.47
CA ASP A 117 -8.66 -2.27 -4.37
C ASP A 117 -8.08 -3.65 -4.13
N ILE A 118 -7.60 -3.90 -2.90
CA ILE A 118 -6.94 -5.15 -2.54
C ILE A 118 -7.65 -5.76 -1.34
N LYS A 119 -8.04 -7.04 -1.46
CA LYS A 119 -8.57 -7.83 -0.34
C LYS A 119 -7.59 -8.95 -0.06
N TYR A 120 -7.16 -9.05 1.18
CA TYR A 120 -6.13 -10.02 1.55
C TYR A 120 -6.31 -10.52 2.98
N GLY A 121 -5.73 -11.70 3.23
CA GLY A 121 -5.60 -12.21 4.58
C GLY A 121 -4.22 -11.89 5.12
N LEU A 122 -4.14 -11.51 6.37
CA LEU A 122 -2.89 -11.20 7.05
C LEU A 122 -2.52 -12.33 8.00
N GLU A 123 -1.28 -12.81 7.89
CA GLU A 123 -0.70 -13.79 8.82
C GLU A 123 0.56 -13.19 9.42
N ILE A 124 0.74 -13.42 10.73
CA ILE A 124 1.95 -13.00 11.44
C ILE A 124 2.52 -14.23 12.13
N ASN A 125 3.77 -14.58 11.83
CA ASN A 125 4.47 -15.75 12.36
C ASN A 125 3.64 -17.03 12.19
N LEU A 126 3.06 -17.21 10.99
CA LEU A 126 2.23 -18.34 10.58
C LEU A 126 0.81 -18.38 11.19
N ASP A 127 0.49 -17.42 12.07
CA ASP A 127 -0.85 -17.33 12.64
C ASP A 127 -1.71 -16.38 11.82
N TYR A 128 -2.91 -16.85 11.45
CA TYR A 128 -3.89 -16.02 10.77
C TYR A 128 -4.40 -14.94 11.72
N ILE A 129 -4.34 -13.69 11.28
CA ILE A 129 -4.75 -12.55 12.11
C ILE A 129 -6.11 -12.02 11.67
N SER A 130 -6.26 -11.62 10.40
CA SER A 130 -7.51 -11.02 9.96
C SER A 130 -7.61 -10.96 8.45
N LYS A 131 -8.84 -10.75 7.96
CA LYS A 131 -9.06 -10.32 6.58
C LYS A 131 -8.98 -8.82 6.53
N CYS A 132 -8.26 -8.33 5.54
CA CYS A 132 -8.01 -6.90 5.39
C CYS A 132 -8.40 -6.42 3.99
N ARG A 133 -8.65 -5.13 3.90
CA ARG A 133 -8.89 -4.48 2.63
C ARG A 133 -8.16 -3.15 2.61
N VAL A 134 -7.50 -2.85 1.51
CA VAL A 134 -6.85 -1.57 1.32
C VAL A 134 -7.25 -1.00 -0.03
N GLY A 135 -7.60 0.28 -0.04
CA GLY A 135 -7.89 1.02 -1.25
C GLY A 135 -6.82 2.08 -1.45
N ILE A 136 -6.33 2.20 -2.67
CA ILE A 136 -5.34 3.21 -3.03
C ILE A 136 -5.87 3.97 -4.24
N GLU A 137 -5.85 5.29 -4.13
CA GLU A 137 -6.28 6.15 -5.22
C GLU A 137 -5.18 7.15 -5.52
N ILE A 138 -4.75 7.17 -6.78
CA ILE A 138 -3.70 8.07 -7.25
C ILE A 138 -4.34 9.05 -8.22
N LEU A 139 -4.29 10.34 -7.89
CA LEU A 139 -4.92 11.40 -8.68
C LEU A 139 -3.84 12.35 -9.20
N SER A 140 -3.92 12.69 -10.48
CA SER A 140 -3.06 13.73 -11.05
C SER A 140 -3.40 15.08 -10.44
N VAL A 141 -2.36 15.84 -10.09
CA VAL A 141 -2.51 17.21 -9.62
C VAL A 141 -2.14 18.15 -10.75
N GLU A 142 -3.00 19.12 -10.99
CA GLU A 142 -2.72 20.10 -12.04
C GLU A 142 -1.51 20.95 -11.66
N ASP A 143 -0.59 21.05 -12.61
CA ASP A 143 0.57 21.94 -12.51
C ASP A 143 0.15 23.32 -12.96
N LYS A 144 0.03 24.24 -12.02
CA LYS A 144 -0.20 25.65 -12.36
C LYS A 144 1.08 26.43 -12.22
#